data_5280f8af19849f75cf595b420988863e
#
_entry.id   5280f8af19849f75cf595b420988863e
#
_cell.length_a   1.000
_cell.length_b   1.000
_cell.length_c   1.000
_cell.angle_alpha   90.00
_cell.angle_beta   90.00
_cell.angle_gamma   90.00
#
_symmetry.space_group_name_H-M   'P 1'
#
loop_
_entity.id
_entity.type
_entity.pdbx_description
1 polymer ?
#
loop_
_entity_poly.entity_id
_entity_poly.type
_entity_poly.pdbx_seq_one_letter_code
_entity_poly.pdbx_strand_id
1 'polypeptide(L)'
;MTESSAGKWAKKIFPWFMTILLGVLVANLVKLLPGFETIGLIHHATKDGHAVQQLSAGIATVTPEHGEYMLTPFLRGVSTDLNFTAALALIAVVLTQVIGVQAQGMRYFSKFLNFTTIFKKPFFGFMDFIVGLLETISEFAKVISFTFRLFGNMFAGMVLVALIGVMIPVFVPSLVFMFEFFIGLIQAFVFGMLTMTFMAQATQGHGDHEEHAGHES
;
A
#
# COMPACT_ATOMS: atom_id res chain seq x y z
N MET A 1 -9.77 14.49 13.30
CA MET A 1 -8.42 14.09 12.90
C MET A 1 -7.89 14.88 11.70
N THR A 2 -8.52 14.86 10.53
CA THR A 2 -8.06 15.65 9.36
C THR A 2 -7.97 17.15 9.61
N GLU A 3 -8.94 17.75 10.29
CA GLU A 3 -8.93 19.19 10.60
C GLU A 3 -7.84 19.56 11.59
N SER A 4 -7.58 18.71 12.57
CA SER A 4 -6.51 18.90 13.56
C SER A 4 -5.09 18.77 12.96
N SER A 5 -4.92 17.95 11.91
CA SER A 5 -3.60 17.69 11.33
C SER A 5 -3.28 18.54 10.09
N ALA A 6 -4.29 18.93 9.32
CA ALA A 6 -4.12 19.59 8.02
C ALA A 6 -4.75 21.00 7.92
N GLY A 7 -5.45 21.47 8.97
CA GLY A 7 -6.05 22.81 9.03
C GLY A 7 -6.87 23.16 7.79
N LYS A 8 -6.51 24.24 7.10
CA LYS A 8 -7.20 24.72 5.88
C LYS A 8 -7.22 23.72 4.74
N TRP A 9 -6.29 22.79 4.69
CA TRP A 9 -6.15 21.76 3.65
C TRP A 9 -6.96 20.49 3.92
N ALA A 10 -7.56 20.37 5.10
CA ALA A 10 -8.33 19.18 5.52
C ALA A 10 -9.42 18.81 4.51
N LYS A 11 -10.20 19.77 4.02
CA LYS A 11 -11.26 19.54 3.02
C LYS A 11 -10.76 18.98 1.70
N LYS A 12 -9.51 19.26 1.34
CA LYS A 12 -8.90 18.78 0.09
C LYS A 12 -8.22 17.44 0.25
N ILE A 13 -7.65 17.16 1.42
CA ILE A 13 -6.97 15.90 1.76
C ILE A 13 -7.98 14.79 2.05
N PHE A 14 -9.09 15.12 2.70
CA PHE A 14 -10.10 14.16 3.16
C PHE A 14 -10.63 13.22 2.06
N PRO A 15 -11.06 13.69 0.87
CA PRO A 15 -11.55 12.79 -0.17
C PRO A 15 -10.48 11.81 -0.67
N TRP A 16 -9.25 12.24 -0.82
CA TRP A 16 -8.13 11.38 -1.21
C TRP A 16 -7.81 10.33 -0.16
N PHE A 17 -7.77 10.75 1.09
CA PHE A 17 -7.61 9.86 2.23
C PHE A 17 -8.69 8.78 2.26
N MET A 18 -9.96 9.17 2.15
CA MET A 18 -11.09 8.22 2.18
C MET A 18 -11.08 7.29 0.97
N THR A 19 -10.73 7.78 -0.21
CA THR A 19 -10.64 6.94 -1.42
C THR A 19 -9.56 5.87 -1.28
N ILE A 20 -8.37 6.24 -0.80
CA ILE A 20 -7.27 5.29 -0.59
C ILE A 20 -7.61 4.29 0.50
N LEU A 21 -8.15 4.75 1.63
CA LEU A 21 -8.56 3.90 2.75
C LEU A 21 -9.61 2.88 2.31
N LEU A 22 -10.68 3.34 1.65
CA LEU A 22 -11.75 2.46 1.17
C LEU A 22 -11.25 1.53 0.05
N GLY A 23 -10.40 2.01 -0.86
CA GLY A 23 -9.82 1.19 -1.92
C GLY A 23 -8.99 0.02 -1.35
N VAL A 24 -8.11 0.31 -0.39
CA VAL A 24 -7.32 -0.74 0.29
C VAL A 24 -8.22 -1.67 1.11
N LEU A 25 -9.21 -1.12 1.81
CA LEU A 25 -10.15 -1.92 2.60
C LEU A 25 -10.92 -2.90 1.71
N VAL A 26 -11.50 -2.43 0.61
CA VAL A 26 -12.25 -3.27 -0.32
C VAL A 26 -11.34 -4.33 -0.95
N ALA A 27 -10.13 -3.95 -1.39
CA ALA A 27 -9.15 -4.88 -1.94
C ALA A 27 -8.79 -6.00 -0.95
N ASN A 28 -8.65 -5.67 0.33
CA ASN A 28 -8.36 -6.64 1.38
C ASN A 28 -9.55 -7.54 1.70
N LEU A 29 -10.78 -6.99 1.72
CA LEU A 29 -12.00 -7.75 2.04
C LEU A 29 -12.43 -8.67 0.89
N VAL A 30 -12.28 -8.24 -0.35
CA VAL A 30 -12.64 -9.04 -1.53
C VAL A 30 -11.84 -10.35 -1.58
N LYS A 31 -10.58 -10.31 -1.19
CA LYS A 31 -9.72 -11.50 -1.10
C LYS A 31 -10.26 -12.55 -0.10
N LEU A 32 -10.93 -12.10 0.96
CA LEU A 32 -11.44 -12.97 2.03
C LEU A 32 -12.75 -13.66 1.69
N LEU A 33 -13.41 -13.31 0.58
CA LEU A 33 -14.62 -13.99 0.15
C LEU A 33 -14.30 -15.43 -0.24
N PRO A 34 -14.86 -16.43 0.48
CA PRO A 34 -14.62 -17.83 0.18
C PRO A 34 -15.14 -18.15 -1.23
N GLY A 35 -14.32 -18.83 -2.03
CA GLY A 35 -14.69 -19.19 -3.40
C GLY A 35 -14.29 -18.16 -4.47
N PHE A 36 -13.80 -16.98 -4.12
CA PHE A 36 -13.44 -15.96 -5.10
C PHE A 36 -12.26 -16.38 -5.99
N GLU A 37 -11.29 -17.10 -5.43
CA GLU A 37 -10.13 -17.62 -6.15
C GLU A 37 -10.34 -19.04 -6.69
N THR A 38 -11.46 -19.69 -6.38
CA THR A 38 -11.75 -21.06 -6.84
C THR A 38 -12.56 -21.12 -8.13
N ILE A 39 -13.14 -19.99 -8.56
CA ILE A 39 -13.92 -19.90 -9.80
C ILE A 39 -13.02 -19.40 -10.92
N GLY A 40 -12.75 -20.24 -11.92
CA GLY A 40 -11.86 -19.89 -13.01
C GLY A 40 -11.98 -20.82 -14.20
N LEU A 41 -11.11 -20.62 -15.18
CA LEU A 41 -10.98 -21.46 -16.36
C LEU A 41 -9.92 -22.55 -16.10
N ILE A 42 -10.27 -23.77 -16.49
CA ILE A 42 -9.38 -24.91 -16.48
C ILE A 42 -8.72 -24.99 -17.85
N HIS A 43 -7.40 -24.99 -17.91
CA HIS A 43 -6.62 -25.15 -19.13
C HIS A 43 -5.47 -26.11 -18.91
N HIS A 44 -4.89 -26.61 -20.01
CA HIS A 44 -3.74 -27.49 -19.94
C HIS A 44 -2.52 -26.79 -19.34
N ALA A 45 -1.94 -27.41 -18.32
CA ALA A 45 -0.71 -26.95 -17.70
C ALA A 45 0.51 -27.38 -18.55
N THR A 46 1.47 -26.50 -18.66
CA THR A 46 2.74 -26.79 -19.34
C THR A 46 3.72 -27.56 -18.47
N LYS A 47 3.54 -27.56 -17.14
CA LYS A 47 4.29 -28.33 -16.13
C LYS A 47 3.43 -28.46 -14.88
N ASP A 48 3.46 -29.63 -14.24
CA ASP A 48 2.83 -29.91 -12.95
C ASP A 48 1.36 -29.47 -12.83
N GLY A 49 0.48 -30.14 -13.58
CA GLY A 49 -0.97 -29.94 -13.53
C GLY A 49 -1.65 -30.90 -12.54
N HIS A 50 -2.94 -30.69 -12.36
CA HIS A 50 -3.83 -31.48 -11.53
C HIS A 50 -4.83 -32.27 -12.39
N ALA A 51 -5.35 -33.37 -11.86
CA ALA A 51 -6.44 -34.08 -12.51
C ALA A 51 -7.77 -33.32 -12.34
N VAL A 52 -8.67 -33.44 -13.31
CA VAL A 52 -9.96 -32.76 -13.32
C VAL A 52 -11.08 -33.77 -13.21
N GLN A 53 -11.98 -33.56 -12.26
CA GLN A 53 -13.20 -34.37 -12.12
C GLN A 53 -14.40 -33.50 -12.54
N GLN A 54 -15.14 -33.98 -13.54
CA GLN A 54 -16.41 -33.34 -13.92
C GLN A 54 -17.49 -33.68 -12.90
N LEU A 55 -18.09 -32.66 -12.29
CA LEU A 55 -19.22 -32.77 -11.39
C LEU A 55 -20.57 -32.67 -12.13
N SER A 56 -20.63 -31.87 -13.20
CA SER A 56 -21.84 -31.65 -14.01
C SER A 56 -21.45 -31.06 -15.37
N ALA A 57 -22.42 -30.94 -16.28
CA ALA A 57 -22.19 -30.31 -17.57
C ALA A 57 -21.73 -28.86 -17.41
N GLY A 58 -20.45 -28.58 -17.65
CA GLY A 58 -19.84 -27.27 -17.53
C GLY A 58 -19.24 -26.92 -16.17
N ILE A 59 -19.34 -27.80 -15.17
CA ILE A 59 -18.74 -27.61 -13.85
C ILE A 59 -17.74 -28.74 -13.61
N ALA A 60 -16.47 -28.41 -13.40
CA ALA A 60 -15.42 -29.35 -13.10
C ALA A 60 -14.62 -28.85 -11.87
N THR A 61 -14.11 -29.77 -11.08
CA THR A 61 -13.22 -29.47 -9.96
C THR A 61 -11.83 -30.05 -10.22
N VAL A 62 -10.83 -29.35 -9.71
CA VAL A 62 -9.43 -29.81 -9.76
C VAL A 62 -9.17 -30.69 -8.54
N THR A 63 -8.67 -31.89 -8.75
CA THR A 63 -8.32 -32.81 -7.68
C THR A 63 -6.83 -32.67 -7.33
N PRO A 64 -6.41 -33.07 -6.12
CA PRO A 64 -5.00 -32.99 -5.71
C PRO A 64 -4.10 -34.05 -6.45
N GLU A 65 -4.67 -34.88 -7.29
CA GLU A 65 -3.92 -35.87 -8.08
C GLU A 65 -3.15 -35.19 -9.21
N HIS A 66 -2.00 -35.74 -9.56
CA HIS A 66 -1.20 -35.26 -10.69
C HIS A 66 -1.96 -35.42 -12.01
N GLY A 67 -1.99 -34.38 -12.82
CA GLY A 67 -2.68 -34.34 -14.10
C GLY A 67 -2.12 -33.23 -15.00
N GLU A 68 -2.81 -32.95 -16.08
CA GLU A 68 -2.38 -31.99 -17.10
C GLU A 68 -3.15 -30.66 -17.07
N TYR A 69 -3.90 -30.41 -16.01
CA TYR A 69 -4.78 -29.23 -15.96
C TYR A 69 -4.42 -28.27 -14.83
N MET A 70 -4.58 -26.99 -15.08
CA MET A 70 -4.36 -25.89 -14.13
C MET A 70 -5.59 -24.99 -14.09
N LEU A 71 -6.00 -24.60 -12.89
CA LEU A 71 -7.06 -23.63 -12.69
C LEU A 71 -6.49 -22.20 -12.72
N THR A 72 -6.96 -21.40 -13.65
CA THR A 72 -6.70 -19.94 -13.62
C THR A 72 -7.93 -19.24 -13.13
N PRO A 73 -7.91 -18.67 -11.91
CA PRO A 73 -9.07 -17.98 -11.37
C PRO A 73 -9.37 -16.73 -12.19
N PHE A 74 -10.67 -16.44 -12.39
CA PHE A 74 -11.11 -15.19 -13.06
C PHE A 74 -10.76 -13.95 -12.26
N LEU A 75 -10.84 -14.06 -10.94
CA LEU A 75 -10.58 -12.99 -10.01
C LEU A 75 -9.52 -13.46 -9.01
N ARG A 76 -8.34 -12.92 -9.14
CA ARG A 76 -7.26 -13.12 -8.19
C ARG A 76 -7.22 -11.93 -7.24
N GLY A 77 -6.88 -12.15 -5.99
CA GLY A 77 -6.71 -11.08 -5.02
C GLY A 77 -5.71 -10.03 -5.53
N VAL A 78 -6.20 -8.88 -5.96
CA VAL A 78 -5.39 -7.83 -6.62
C VAL A 78 -4.24 -7.38 -5.71
N SER A 79 -4.45 -7.40 -4.41
CA SER A 79 -3.46 -7.00 -3.39
C SER A 79 -2.30 -8.01 -3.24
N THR A 80 -2.39 -9.20 -3.84
CA THR A 80 -1.30 -10.20 -3.83
C THR A 80 -0.24 -9.91 -4.88
N ASP A 81 -0.50 -9.02 -5.83
CA ASP A 81 0.45 -8.61 -6.84
C ASP A 81 1.31 -7.43 -6.35
N LEU A 82 2.63 -7.61 -6.39
CA LEU A 82 3.59 -6.56 -6.03
C LEU A 82 3.42 -5.31 -6.91
N ASN A 83 3.10 -5.49 -8.20
CA ASN A 83 2.88 -4.38 -9.12
C ASN A 83 1.69 -3.52 -8.71
N PHE A 84 0.58 -4.13 -8.28
CA PHE A 84 -0.59 -3.39 -7.82
C PHE A 84 -0.29 -2.62 -6.52
N THR A 85 0.35 -3.28 -5.56
CA THR A 85 0.71 -2.63 -4.28
C THR A 85 1.73 -1.52 -4.47
N ALA A 86 2.70 -1.70 -5.39
CA ALA A 86 3.66 -0.68 -5.76
C ALA A 86 2.99 0.51 -6.48
N ALA A 87 2.06 0.25 -7.40
CA ALA A 87 1.31 1.30 -8.08
C ALA A 87 0.47 2.12 -7.09
N LEU A 88 -0.22 1.46 -6.15
CA LEU A 88 -1.01 2.14 -5.13
C LEU A 88 -0.13 3.00 -4.20
N ALA A 89 1.01 2.47 -3.78
CA ALA A 89 2.00 3.20 -2.99
C ALA A 89 2.54 4.41 -3.75
N LEU A 90 2.86 4.25 -5.03
CA LEU A 90 3.31 5.33 -5.89
C LEU A 90 2.25 6.43 -6.03
N ILE A 91 0.99 6.05 -6.27
CA ILE A 91 -0.14 6.99 -6.35
C ILE A 91 -0.26 7.78 -5.03
N ALA A 92 -0.19 7.12 -3.88
CA ALA A 92 -0.28 7.77 -2.58
C ALA A 92 0.84 8.80 -2.37
N VAL A 93 2.08 8.45 -2.74
CA VAL A 93 3.23 9.36 -2.62
C VAL A 93 3.14 10.50 -3.64
N VAL A 94 2.78 10.22 -4.90
CA VAL A 94 2.58 11.27 -5.92
C VAL A 94 1.49 12.26 -5.51
N LEU A 95 0.37 11.78 -4.96
CA LEU A 95 -0.68 12.65 -4.42
C LEU A 95 -0.16 13.52 -3.27
N THR A 96 0.67 12.97 -2.40
CA THR A 96 1.33 13.73 -1.33
C THR A 96 2.19 14.85 -1.90
N GLN A 97 2.98 14.57 -2.95
CA GLN A 97 3.80 15.58 -3.64
C GLN A 97 2.94 16.66 -4.30
N VAL A 98 1.87 16.27 -5.00
CA VAL A 98 0.94 17.21 -5.65
C VAL A 98 0.30 18.15 -4.64
N ILE A 99 -0.15 17.62 -3.49
CA ILE A 99 -0.73 18.44 -2.41
C ILE A 99 0.33 19.35 -1.82
N GLY A 100 1.55 18.87 -1.60
CA GLY A 100 2.68 19.66 -1.12
C GLY A 100 3.02 20.83 -2.05
N VAL A 101 3.09 20.56 -3.36
CA VAL A 101 3.32 21.61 -4.37
C VAL A 101 2.17 22.63 -4.41
N GLN A 102 0.93 22.19 -4.26
CA GLN A 102 -0.22 23.12 -4.24
C GLN A 102 -0.26 23.96 -2.96
N ALA A 103 0.27 23.47 -1.85
CA ALA A 103 0.31 24.18 -0.58
C ALA A 103 1.46 25.20 -0.51
N GLN A 104 2.64 24.82 -0.97
CA GLN A 104 3.87 25.60 -0.82
C GLN A 104 4.36 26.23 -2.15
N GLY A 105 3.72 25.89 -3.28
CA GLY A 105 4.12 26.37 -4.62
C GLY A 105 5.52 25.91 -5.02
N MET A 106 6.23 26.77 -5.79
CA MET A 106 7.60 26.49 -6.26
C MET A 106 8.63 26.33 -5.13
N ARG A 107 8.33 26.84 -3.95
CA ARG A 107 9.18 26.65 -2.75
C ARG A 107 9.29 25.18 -2.33
N TYR A 108 8.31 24.36 -2.66
CA TYR A 108 8.35 22.93 -2.38
C TYR A 108 9.50 22.22 -3.10
N PHE A 109 9.78 22.59 -4.36
CA PHE A 109 10.90 22.03 -5.13
C PHE A 109 12.27 22.46 -4.60
N SER A 110 12.36 23.58 -3.93
CA SER A 110 13.59 24.05 -3.32
C SER A 110 14.06 23.15 -2.15
N LYS A 111 13.17 22.32 -1.58
CA LYS A 111 13.52 21.26 -0.63
C LYS A 111 14.41 20.18 -1.24
N PHE A 112 14.16 19.81 -2.51
CA PHE A 112 14.88 18.74 -3.17
C PHE A 112 16.18 19.22 -3.84
N LEU A 113 16.20 20.47 -4.30
CA LEU A 113 17.28 21.00 -5.16
C LEU A 113 17.67 22.42 -4.72
N ASN A 114 18.29 22.54 -3.56
CA ASN A 114 18.80 23.83 -3.09
C ASN A 114 20.20 24.11 -3.67
N PHE A 115 20.34 23.96 -5.01
CA PHE A 115 21.58 24.26 -5.72
C PHE A 115 21.99 25.74 -5.65
N THR A 116 21.04 26.64 -5.44
CA THR A 116 21.30 28.08 -5.40
C THR A 116 22.09 28.53 -4.18
N THR A 117 22.01 27.79 -3.07
CA THR A 117 22.70 28.13 -1.82
C THR A 117 24.16 27.67 -1.82
N ILE A 118 24.50 26.63 -2.60
CA ILE A 118 25.88 26.13 -2.74
C ILE A 118 26.81 27.21 -3.28
N PHE A 119 26.32 28.04 -4.23
CA PHE A 119 27.13 29.10 -4.84
C PHE A 119 27.32 30.35 -3.95
N LYS A 120 26.42 30.58 -2.96
CA LYS A 120 26.49 31.77 -2.11
C LYS A 120 27.23 31.57 -0.78
N LYS A 121 27.21 30.35 -0.22
CA LYS A 121 27.87 30.01 1.06
C LYS A 121 28.36 28.55 1.00
N PRO A 122 29.63 28.24 0.73
CA PRO A 122 30.07 26.86 0.45
C PRO A 122 29.85 25.90 1.62
N PHE A 123 30.00 26.34 2.86
CA PHE A 123 29.84 25.47 4.03
C PHE A 123 28.38 25.17 4.37
N PHE A 124 27.51 26.18 4.37
CA PHE A 124 26.07 25.98 4.61
C PHE A 124 25.36 25.38 3.39
N GLY A 125 25.80 25.69 2.17
CA GLY A 125 25.24 25.10 0.95
C GLY A 125 25.50 23.60 0.82
N PHE A 126 26.61 23.10 1.35
CA PHE A 126 26.90 21.66 1.42
C PHE A 126 25.97 20.94 2.39
N MET A 127 25.67 21.54 3.54
CA MET A 127 24.68 20.99 4.49
C MET A 127 23.28 20.94 3.88
N ASP A 128 22.86 22.02 3.22
CA ASP A 128 21.54 22.08 2.55
C ASP A 128 21.42 21.04 1.42
N PHE A 129 22.52 20.77 0.70
CA PHE A 129 22.54 19.72 -0.32
C PHE A 129 22.38 18.32 0.27
N ILE A 130 23.07 18.03 1.37
CA ILE A 130 22.91 16.74 2.09
C ILE A 130 21.47 16.58 2.57
N VAL A 131 20.88 17.61 3.15
CA VAL A 131 19.48 17.57 3.61
C VAL A 131 18.53 17.34 2.44
N GLY A 132 18.70 18.00 1.30
CA GLY A 132 17.89 17.77 0.10
C GLY A 132 18.03 16.35 -0.46
N LEU A 133 19.24 15.78 -0.40
CA LEU A 133 19.49 14.39 -0.79
C LEU A 133 18.77 13.40 0.15
N LEU A 134 18.86 13.64 1.46
CA LEU A 134 18.14 12.83 2.47
C LEU A 134 16.63 12.93 2.30
N GLU A 135 16.10 14.10 1.99
CA GLU A 135 14.68 14.30 1.70
C GLU A 135 14.25 13.45 0.48
N THR A 136 15.04 13.46 -0.60
CA THR A 136 14.79 12.65 -1.79
C THR A 136 14.80 11.15 -1.46
N ILE A 137 15.79 10.68 -0.71
CA ILE A 137 15.88 9.28 -0.27
C ILE A 137 14.67 8.92 0.60
N SER A 138 14.25 9.82 1.48
CA SER A 138 13.08 9.63 2.33
C SER A 138 11.79 9.42 1.52
N GLU A 139 11.60 10.17 0.43
CA GLU A 139 10.42 9.98 -0.44
C GLU A 139 10.41 8.61 -1.12
N PHE A 140 11.57 8.15 -1.62
CA PHE A 140 11.69 6.79 -2.14
C PHE A 140 11.45 5.72 -1.07
N ALA A 141 11.96 5.93 0.13
CA ALA A 141 11.76 5.03 1.26
C ALA A 141 10.28 4.90 1.64
N LYS A 142 9.48 5.96 1.53
CA LYS A 142 8.03 5.93 1.74
C LYS A 142 7.33 5.00 0.74
N VAL A 143 7.66 5.08 -0.56
CA VAL A 143 7.09 4.20 -1.59
C VAL A 143 7.40 2.73 -1.27
N ILE A 144 8.66 2.44 -0.98
CA ILE A 144 9.11 1.08 -0.64
C ILE A 144 8.40 0.57 0.61
N SER A 145 8.34 1.39 1.67
CA SER A 145 7.70 1.03 2.93
C SER A 145 6.20 0.72 2.75
N PHE A 146 5.48 1.53 2.00
CA PHE A 146 4.06 1.31 1.71
C PHE A 146 3.83 0.05 0.88
N THR A 147 4.65 -0.16 -0.15
CA THR A 147 4.58 -1.33 -1.02
C THR A 147 4.79 -2.61 -0.23
N PHE A 148 5.90 -2.71 0.51
CA PHE A 148 6.20 -3.92 1.26
C PHE A 148 5.26 -4.17 2.43
N ARG A 149 4.73 -3.14 3.04
CA ARG A 149 3.74 -3.28 4.12
C ARG A 149 2.45 -3.91 3.60
N LEU A 150 1.93 -3.40 2.47
CA LEU A 150 0.69 -3.91 1.89
C LEU A 150 0.90 -5.31 1.30
N PHE A 151 1.93 -5.47 0.48
CA PHE A 151 2.28 -6.76 -0.13
C PHE A 151 2.62 -7.82 0.92
N GLY A 152 3.51 -7.50 1.86
CA GLY A 152 3.99 -8.45 2.86
C GLY A 152 2.87 -8.99 3.74
N ASN A 153 1.92 -8.14 4.13
CA ASN A 153 0.76 -8.57 4.90
C ASN A 153 -0.12 -9.55 4.11
N MET A 154 -0.42 -9.22 2.84
CA MET A 154 -1.25 -10.07 1.98
C MET A 154 -0.56 -11.38 1.62
N PHE A 155 0.73 -11.34 1.32
CA PHE A 155 1.53 -12.52 1.00
C PHE A 155 1.66 -13.45 2.21
N ALA A 156 1.97 -12.89 3.39
CA ALA A 156 2.09 -13.68 4.62
C ALA A 156 0.76 -14.39 4.96
N GLY A 157 -0.38 -13.71 4.82
CA GLY A 157 -1.69 -14.30 5.05
C GLY A 157 -1.97 -15.46 4.10
N MET A 158 -1.70 -15.29 2.80
CA MET A 158 -1.89 -16.34 1.79
C MET A 158 -1.01 -17.58 2.09
N VAL A 159 0.26 -17.38 2.41
CA VAL A 159 1.18 -18.47 2.77
C VAL A 159 0.72 -19.15 4.06
N LEU A 160 0.26 -18.40 5.04
CA LEU A 160 -0.22 -18.96 6.31
C LEU A 160 -1.45 -19.84 6.09
N VAL A 161 -2.44 -19.38 5.33
CA VAL A 161 -3.64 -20.19 5.00
C VAL A 161 -3.25 -21.46 4.23
N ALA A 162 -2.34 -21.35 3.28
CA ALA A 162 -1.88 -22.50 2.49
C ALA A 162 -1.17 -23.56 3.36
N LEU A 163 -0.22 -23.13 4.22
CA LEU A 163 0.52 -24.05 5.09
C LEU A 163 -0.38 -24.73 6.12
N ILE A 164 -1.23 -23.96 6.78
CA ILE A 164 -2.11 -24.50 7.83
C ILE A 164 -3.23 -25.35 7.22
N GLY A 165 -3.72 -24.99 6.03
CA GLY A 165 -4.72 -25.76 5.32
C GLY A 165 -4.27 -27.19 4.98
N VAL A 166 -2.97 -27.39 4.74
CA VAL A 166 -2.39 -28.73 4.53
C VAL A 166 -2.29 -29.53 5.82
N MET A 167 -1.97 -28.88 6.93
CA MET A 167 -1.75 -29.56 8.23
C MET A 167 -3.07 -29.93 8.94
N ILE A 168 -3.99 -29.00 9.00
CA ILE A 168 -5.28 -29.15 9.72
C ILE A 168 -6.39 -28.51 8.86
N PRO A 169 -7.01 -29.25 7.95
CA PRO A 169 -7.75 -28.67 6.82
C PRO A 169 -9.09 -28.03 7.16
N VAL A 170 -9.70 -28.28 8.33
CA VAL A 170 -11.11 -27.86 8.56
C VAL A 170 -11.22 -26.71 9.58
N PHE A 171 -10.65 -26.86 10.75
CA PHE A 171 -10.92 -25.93 11.86
C PHE A 171 -9.98 -24.72 11.88
N VAL A 172 -8.71 -24.94 11.68
CA VAL A 172 -7.68 -23.90 11.82
C VAL A 172 -7.69 -22.86 10.68
N PRO A 173 -7.92 -23.21 9.40
CA PRO A 173 -8.06 -22.22 8.35
C PRO A 173 -9.18 -21.22 8.61
N SER A 174 -10.32 -21.64 9.18
CA SER A 174 -11.41 -20.73 9.53
C SER A 174 -10.98 -19.66 10.55
N LEU A 175 -10.17 -20.04 11.53
CA LEU A 175 -9.60 -19.12 12.52
C LEU A 175 -8.60 -18.15 11.87
N VAL A 176 -7.79 -18.65 10.94
CA VAL A 176 -6.83 -17.83 10.20
C VAL A 176 -7.54 -16.82 9.29
N PHE A 177 -8.62 -17.19 8.62
CA PHE A 177 -9.43 -16.24 7.85
C PHE A 177 -10.01 -15.12 8.72
N MET A 178 -10.49 -15.46 9.92
CA MET A 178 -10.97 -14.45 10.86
C MET A 178 -9.84 -13.50 11.28
N PHE A 179 -8.66 -14.05 11.57
CA PHE A 179 -7.48 -13.25 11.90
C PHE A 179 -7.05 -12.35 10.72
N GLU A 180 -7.05 -12.88 9.50
CA GLU A 180 -6.72 -12.14 8.28
C GLU A 180 -7.71 -11.00 8.00
N PHE A 181 -8.99 -11.17 8.36
CA PHE A 181 -10.00 -10.10 8.31
C PHE A 181 -9.60 -8.91 9.20
N PHE A 182 -9.25 -9.17 10.45
CA PHE A 182 -8.82 -8.11 11.37
C PHE A 182 -7.54 -7.42 10.90
N ILE A 183 -6.58 -8.19 10.45
CA ILE A 183 -5.33 -7.61 9.91
C ILE A 183 -5.62 -6.76 8.67
N GLY A 184 -6.48 -7.21 7.76
CA GLY A 184 -6.87 -6.46 6.57
C GLY A 184 -7.54 -5.13 6.89
N LEU A 185 -8.39 -5.09 7.93
CA LEU A 185 -9.03 -3.88 8.44
C LEU A 185 -7.99 -2.90 9.02
N ILE A 186 -7.14 -3.39 9.92
CA ILE A 186 -6.08 -2.58 10.53
C ILE A 186 -5.13 -2.05 9.46
N GLN A 187 -4.76 -2.88 8.49
CA GLN A 187 -3.87 -2.50 7.40
C GLN A 187 -4.42 -1.36 6.56
N ALA A 188 -5.71 -1.42 6.19
CA ALA A 188 -6.35 -0.34 5.44
C ALA A 188 -6.36 0.97 6.22
N PHE A 189 -6.67 0.89 7.52
CA PHE A 189 -6.65 2.04 8.41
C PHE A 189 -5.25 2.66 8.54
N VAL A 190 -4.24 1.83 8.81
CA VAL A 190 -2.85 2.29 8.96
C VAL A 190 -2.32 2.91 7.66
N PHE A 191 -2.61 2.29 6.52
CA PHE A 191 -2.20 2.81 5.22
C PHE A 191 -2.83 4.17 4.92
N GLY A 192 -4.15 4.31 5.15
CA GLY A 192 -4.86 5.57 4.99
C GLY A 192 -4.33 6.65 5.93
N MET A 193 -4.19 6.34 7.23
CA MET A 193 -3.70 7.29 8.23
C MET A 193 -2.29 7.80 7.92
N LEU A 194 -1.38 6.92 7.51
CA LEU A 194 -0.03 7.33 7.11
C LEU A 194 -0.04 8.22 5.88
N THR A 195 -0.85 7.88 4.86
CA THR A 195 -1.01 8.72 3.68
C THR A 195 -1.53 10.11 4.05
N MET A 196 -2.55 10.18 4.93
CA MET A 196 -3.08 11.44 5.44
C MET A 196 -2.02 12.25 6.19
N THR A 197 -1.25 11.61 7.06
CA THR A 197 -0.18 12.25 7.84
C THR A 197 0.90 12.83 6.92
N PHE A 198 1.32 12.10 5.90
CA PHE A 198 2.31 12.60 4.93
C PHE A 198 1.76 13.74 4.07
N MET A 199 0.49 13.68 3.67
CA MET A 199 -0.16 14.80 2.98
C MET A 199 -0.24 16.04 3.88
N ALA A 200 -0.57 15.87 5.16
CA ALA A 200 -0.62 16.96 6.13
C ALA A 200 0.78 17.57 6.35
N GLN A 201 1.81 16.75 6.54
CA GLN A 201 3.20 17.21 6.66
C GLN A 201 3.69 17.94 5.41
N ALA A 202 3.30 17.48 4.22
CA ALA A 202 3.65 18.13 2.97
C ALA A 202 3.02 19.54 2.83
N THR A 203 1.92 19.81 3.54
CA THR A 203 1.30 21.15 3.56
C THR A 203 1.94 22.12 4.57
N GLN A 204 2.68 21.61 5.55
CA GLN A 204 3.38 22.40 6.56
C GLN A 204 4.77 22.76 6.05
N GLY A 205 5.07 24.05 5.91
CA GLY A 205 6.42 24.53 5.57
C GLY A 205 7.39 24.37 6.76
N HIS A 206 8.67 24.25 6.51
CA HIS A 206 9.71 24.16 7.55
C HIS A 206 9.85 25.46 8.37
N GLY A 207 9.08 26.53 8.07
CA GLY A 207 9.13 27.80 8.77
C GLY A 207 8.33 27.88 10.07
N ASP A 208 7.39 26.94 10.31
CA ASP A 208 6.48 27.05 11.45
C ASP A 208 7.06 26.53 12.77
N HIS A 209 8.23 25.90 12.74
CA HIS A 209 8.90 25.41 13.96
C HIS A 209 9.78 26.47 14.66
N GLU A 210 10.14 27.57 13.99
CA GLU A 210 10.95 28.64 14.60
C GLU A 210 10.10 29.67 15.36
N GLU A 211 8.81 29.83 15.06
CA GLU A 211 7.96 30.82 15.76
C GLU A 211 7.51 30.36 17.15
N HIS A 212 7.45 29.08 17.44
CA HIS A 212 7.06 28.62 18.79
C HIS A 212 8.21 28.57 19.81
N ALA A 213 9.46 28.62 19.35
CA ALA A 213 10.62 28.65 20.25
C ALA A 213 10.99 30.06 20.73
N GLY A 214 10.41 31.10 20.12
CA GLY A 214 10.71 32.53 20.40
C GLY A 214 9.81 33.21 21.43
N HIS A 215 8.78 32.54 21.95
CA HIS A 215 7.82 33.13 22.89
C HIS A 215 7.94 32.63 24.35
N GLU A 216 8.96 31.82 24.65
CA GLU A 216 9.26 31.34 26.02
C GLU A 216 10.60 31.87 26.55
N SER A 217 11.01 33.09 26.18
CA SER A 217 12.15 33.78 26.79
C SER A 217 11.77 35.17 27.30
#